data_a394305d4981dd668d426cf755525920
#
_entry.id   a394305d4981dd668d426cf755525920
#
_cell.length_a   1.000
_cell.length_b   1.000
_cell.length_c   1.000
_cell.angle_alpha   90.00
_cell.angle_beta   90.00
_cell.angle_gamma   90.00
#
_symmetry.space_group_name_H-M   'P 1'
#
loop_
_entity.id
_entity.type
_entity.pdbx_description
1 polymer ?
#
loop_
_entity_poly.entity_id
_entity_poly.type
_entity_poly.pdbx_seq_one_letter_code
_entity_poly.pdbx_strand_id
1 'polypeptide(L)'
;VKIKGIEPTPSPNTMKIILDQELPMGKSHNYKKETAATAPDVIQNIFQVEGIKGVYHVADFLAVERNAKFDWKDLLPQVRKAFGETAEQSRQTGNQVYEHFGEIKVEVQMFKDIPLQVKLTDGTTEKRFGMPEYFLKARERAQLPDENYILLRRWDALGVRYGDFDQIGQEVIEELMAAYPAERLEDLVSQAQVKEFAAKPKPIRERKKVTLESFGNPDWQIRYQLLEQMDDPELEDLPVLEKALADEKPSIRRLATVYLGMIKDQAVLPYLYQALKDKTVTVRRTAGDCLSDLGFPEANEEMAKALQDSSKLVRWRAAMFLYEVGDETVLPALKAAENDSEFEVSMQIKMAVERIEGGEAAKGSVWKQMTEARKTES
;
A
#
# COMPACT_ATOMS: atom_id res chain seq x y z
N VAL A 1 11.62 -25.98 19.06
CA VAL A 1 11.18 -25.09 17.96
C VAL A 1 11.08 -23.71 18.51
N LYS A 2 11.76 -22.74 17.89
CA LYS A 2 11.75 -21.32 18.32
C LYS A 2 11.23 -20.47 17.16
N ILE A 3 10.64 -19.34 17.53
CA ILE A 3 10.22 -18.33 16.55
C ILE A 3 11.42 -17.51 16.13
N LYS A 4 11.70 -17.45 14.81
CA LYS A 4 12.69 -16.53 14.22
C LYS A 4 12.06 -15.20 13.84
N GLY A 5 10.80 -15.22 13.43
CA GLY A 5 10.08 -14.03 13.01
C GLY A 5 8.57 -14.30 12.89
N ILE A 6 7.79 -13.23 12.85
CA ILE A 6 6.34 -13.29 12.60
C ILE A 6 6.03 -12.30 11.50
N GLU A 7 5.44 -12.80 10.41
CA GLU A 7 5.11 -12.03 9.21
C GLU A 7 3.59 -12.01 8.99
N PRO A 8 3.00 -10.88 8.64
CA PRO A 8 1.65 -10.86 8.12
C PRO A 8 1.59 -11.57 6.77
N THR A 9 0.44 -12.17 6.48
CA THR A 9 0.15 -12.71 5.15
C THR A 9 -0.80 -11.76 4.41
N PRO A 10 -1.02 -11.94 3.09
CA PRO A 10 -2.05 -11.20 2.37
C PRO A 10 -3.47 -11.35 2.96
N SER A 11 -3.70 -12.39 3.76
CA SER A 11 -4.93 -12.57 4.53
C SER A 11 -4.76 -11.98 5.93
N PRO A 12 -5.55 -10.98 6.37
CA PRO A 12 -5.44 -10.38 7.70
C PRO A 12 -5.88 -11.35 8.82
N ASN A 13 -6.51 -12.46 8.44
CA ASN A 13 -6.86 -13.52 9.39
C ASN A 13 -5.79 -14.60 9.51
N THR A 14 -4.65 -14.44 8.82
CA THR A 14 -3.56 -15.41 8.84
C THR A 14 -2.25 -14.71 9.15
N MET A 15 -1.46 -15.27 10.06
CA MET A 15 -0.13 -14.80 10.42
C MET A 15 0.88 -15.90 10.13
N LYS A 16 2.00 -15.55 9.48
CA LYS A 16 3.10 -16.47 9.20
C LYS A 16 4.12 -16.39 10.33
N ILE A 17 4.41 -17.50 10.97
CA ILE A 17 5.40 -17.64 12.04
C ILE A 17 6.58 -18.43 11.50
N ILE A 18 7.73 -17.78 11.36
CA ILE A 18 8.96 -18.39 10.87
C ILE A 18 9.65 -19.13 12.02
N LEU A 19 10.06 -20.34 11.76
CA LEU A 19 10.64 -21.25 12.75
C LEU A 19 12.15 -21.42 12.54
N ASP A 20 12.84 -21.89 13.60
CA ASP A 20 14.24 -22.33 13.55
C ASP A 20 14.42 -23.74 12.98
N GLN A 21 13.34 -24.43 12.65
CA GLN A 21 13.32 -25.77 12.09
C GLN A 21 12.50 -25.82 10.82
N GLU A 22 12.98 -26.59 9.84
CA GLU A 22 12.35 -26.76 8.55
C GLU A 22 11.79 -28.20 8.41
N LEU A 23 10.62 -28.34 7.80
CA LEU A 23 10.09 -29.62 7.40
C LEU A 23 10.85 -30.17 6.18
N PRO A 24 10.98 -31.51 6.04
CA PRO A 24 11.52 -32.10 4.84
C PRO A 24 10.81 -31.62 3.58
N MET A 25 11.57 -31.37 2.50
CA MET A 25 11.06 -30.86 1.24
C MET A 25 9.85 -31.65 0.76
N GLY A 26 8.79 -30.94 0.35
CA GLY A 26 7.53 -31.51 -0.13
C GLY A 26 6.56 -31.98 0.97
N LYS A 27 6.89 -31.82 2.25
CA LYS A 27 5.96 -32.11 3.35
C LYS A 27 5.25 -30.84 3.80
N SER A 28 3.94 -30.99 4.06
CA SER A 28 3.13 -29.96 4.70
C SER A 28 2.07 -30.62 5.58
N HIS A 29 1.64 -29.93 6.63
CA HIS A 29 0.62 -30.40 7.54
C HIS A 29 -0.43 -29.32 7.76
N ASN A 30 -1.69 -29.68 7.61
CA ASN A 30 -2.82 -28.79 7.89
C ASN A 30 -3.53 -29.29 9.15
N TYR A 31 -3.39 -28.54 10.25
CA TYR A 31 -3.98 -28.86 11.53
C TYR A 31 -5.27 -28.05 11.72
N LYS A 32 -6.31 -28.71 12.17
CA LYS A 32 -7.57 -28.10 12.59
C LYS A 32 -7.81 -28.42 14.06
N LYS A 33 -8.69 -27.66 14.71
CA LYS A 33 -8.98 -27.83 16.13
C LYS A 33 -9.42 -29.25 16.48
N GLU A 34 -10.16 -29.89 15.57
CA GLU A 34 -10.65 -31.27 15.72
C GLU A 34 -9.53 -32.31 15.65
N THR A 35 -8.46 -32.02 14.98
CA THR A 35 -7.32 -32.93 14.79
C THR A 35 -6.09 -32.56 15.63
N ALA A 36 -6.21 -31.54 16.46
CA ALA A 36 -5.11 -30.99 17.26
C ALA A 36 -4.49 -32.01 18.24
N ALA A 37 -5.27 -32.98 18.72
CA ALA A 37 -4.80 -33.95 19.72
C ALA A 37 -3.62 -34.85 19.23
N THR A 38 -3.45 -34.99 17.92
CA THR A 38 -2.34 -35.75 17.31
C THR A 38 -1.22 -34.90 16.77
N ALA A 39 -1.32 -33.59 16.92
CA ALA A 39 -0.32 -32.64 16.46
C ALA A 39 0.87 -32.54 17.44
N PRO A 40 2.03 -31.99 17.01
CA PRO A 40 3.12 -31.67 17.92
C PRO A 40 2.67 -30.75 19.05
N ASP A 41 3.31 -30.88 20.23
CA ASP A 41 2.92 -30.14 21.45
C ASP A 41 2.77 -28.63 21.24
N VAL A 42 3.65 -28.01 20.46
CA VAL A 42 3.57 -26.58 20.17
C VAL A 42 2.30 -26.23 19.38
N ILE A 43 1.87 -27.08 18.47
CA ILE A 43 0.63 -26.90 17.71
C ILE A 43 -0.59 -27.10 18.61
N GLN A 44 -0.54 -28.09 19.49
CA GLN A 44 -1.59 -28.29 20.51
C GLN A 44 -1.73 -27.06 21.41
N ASN A 45 -0.63 -26.50 21.88
CA ASN A 45 -0.60 -25.30 22.69
C ASN A 45 -1.15 -24.06 21.94
N ILE A 46 -0.84 -23.93 20.64
CA ILE A 46 -1.41 -22.86 19.81
C ILE A 46 -2.95 -22.98 19.73
N PHE A 47 -3.50 -24.19 19.62
CA PHE A 47 -4.95 -24.40 19.62
C PHE A 47 -5.64 -24.17 20.98
N GLN A 48 -4.90 -24.09 22.08
CA GLN A 48 -5.43 -23.63 23.37
C GLN A 48 -5.73 -22.13 23.39
N VAL A 49 -5.14 -21.36 22.47
CA VAL A 49 -5.41 -19.93 22.34
C VAL A 49 -6.80 -19.75 21.75
N GLU A 50 -7.70 -19.13 22.53
CA GLU A 50 -9.05 -18.83 22.06
C GLU A 50 -8.99 -17.91 20.81
N GLY A 51 -9.72 -18.26 19.78
CA GLY A 51 -9.74 -17.50 18.53
C GLY A 51 -8.86 -18.06 17.41
N ILE A 52 -7.99 -19.03 17.68
CA ILE A 52 -7.25 -19.75 16.63
C ILE A 52 -8.16 -20.80 15.97
N LYS A 53 -8.21 -20.80 14.64
CA LYS A 53 -9.02 -21.70 13.80
C LYS A 53 -8.22 -22.83 13.17
N GLY A 54 -7.04 -22.50 12.67
CA GLY A 54 -6.23 -23.44 11.91
C GLY A 54 -4.75 -23.11 12.00
N VAL A 55 -3.92 -24.11 11.78
CA VAL A 55 -2.46 -23.98 11.68
C VAL A 55 -1.99 -24.80 10.51
N TYR A 56 -1.38 -24.18 9.52
CA TYR A 56 -0.77 -24.83 8.38
C TYR A 56 0.76 -24.75 8.50
N HIS A 57 1.43 -25.91 8.55
CA HIS A 57 2.87 -26.02 8.64
C HIS A 57 3.46 -26.42 7.29
N VAL A 58 4.35 -25.64 6.74
CA VAL A 58 5.06 -25.90 5.49
C VAL A 58 6.44 -25.28 5.55
N ALA A 59 7.43 -25.97 5.01
CA ALA A 59 8.83 -25.56 5.04
C ALA A 59 9.26 -25.13 6.48
N ASP A 60 9.74 -23.93 6.65
CA ASP A 60 10.22 -23.34 7.89
C ASP A 60 9.19 -22.44 8.60
N PHE A 61 7.91 -22.52 8.25
CA PHE A 61 6.92 -21.62 8.86
C PHE A 61 5.56 -22.27 9.17
N LEU A 62 4.86 -21.65 10.11
CA LEU A 62 3.46 -21.90 10.39
C LEU A 62 2.61 -20.74 9.87
N ALA A 63 1.57 -21.04 9.10
CA ALA A 63 0.49 -20.08 8.84
C ALA A 63 -0.62 -20.32 9.87
N VAL A 64 -0.77 -19.40 10.82
CA VAL A 64 -1.77 -19.46 11.89
C VAL A 64 -2.99 -18.66 11.48
N GLU A 65 -4.16 -19.29 11.43
CA GLU A 65 -5.42 -18.66 11.07
C GLU A 65 -6.24 -18.32 12.32
N ARG A 66 -6.73 -17.09 12.40
CA ARG A 66 -7.61 -16.61 13.47
C ARG A 66 -9.08 -16.54 13.06
N ASN A 67 -9.96 -16.49 14.04
CA ASN A 67 -11.32 -15.98 13.87
C ASN A 67 -11.25 -14.44 13.83
N ALA A 68 -11.87 -13.82 12.84
CA ALA A 68 -11.87 -12.37 12.63
C ALA A 68 -12.41 -11.54 13.82
N LYS A 69 -13.11 -12.17 14.76
CA LYS A 69 -13.61 -11.55 16.00
C LYS A 69 -12.53 -11.28 17.04
N PHE A 70 -11.35 -11.87 16.90
CA PHE A 70 -10.24 -11.76 17.85
C PHE A 70 -9.11 -10.97 17.20
N ASP A 71 -8.51 -10.05 17.95
CA ASP A 71 -7.40 -9.23 17.46
C ASP A 71 -6.05 -9.94 17.56
N TRP A 72 -5.16 -9.74 16.58
CA TRP A 72 -3.79 -10.26 16.65
C TRP A 72 -2.99 -9.69 17.83
N LYS A 73 -3.30 -8.46 18.26
CA LYS A 73 -2.76 -7.85 19.48
C LYS A 73 -2.86 -8.76 20.70
N ASP A 74 -4.02 -9.41 20.86
CA ASP A 74 -4.31 -10.28 21.99
C ASP A 74 -3.87 -11.72 21.75
N LEU A 75 -3.85 -12.15 20.49
CA LEU A 75 -3.50 -13.52 20.12
C LEU A 75 -1.99 -13.76 20.04
N LEU A 76 -1.21 -12.85 19.48
CA LEU A 76 0.23 -13.06 19.27
C LEU A 76 1.02 -13.28 20.58
N PRO A 77 0.79 -12.54 21.66
CA PRO A 77 1.45 -12.82 22.94
C PRO A 77 1.15 -14.23 23.46
N GLN A 78 -0.08 -14.72 23.27
CA GLN A 78 -0.49 -16.06 23.70
C GLN A 78 0.11 -17.15 22.78
N VAL A 79 0.16 -16.90 21.49
CA VAL A 79 0.83 -17.78 20.52
C VAL A 79 2.32 -17.89 20.83
N ARG A 80 3.02 -16.78 21.12
CA ARG A 80 4.43 -16.79 21.54
C ARG A 80 4.64 -17.59 22.82
N LYS A 81 3.74 -17.44 23.79
CA LYS A 81 3.75 -18.24 25.02
C LYS A 81 3.60 -19.73 24.74
N ALA A 82 2.84 -20.12 23.71
CA ALA A 82 2.71 -21.51 23.28
C ALA A 82 4.04 -22.12 22.79
N PHE A 83 4.99 -21.29 22.32
CA PHE A 83 6.37 -21.69 22.00
C PHE A 83 7.31 -21.67 23.21
N GLY A 84 6.82 -21.32 24.39
CA GLY A 84 7.64 -21.21 25.63
C GLY A 84 8.43 -19.91 25.73
N GLU A 85 8.11 -18.88 24.91
CA GLU A 85 8.77 -17.58 25.02
C GLU A 85 8.29 -16.83 26.28
N THR A 86 9.23 -16.26 27.04
CA THR A 86 8.94 -15.33 28.13
C THR A 86 8.70 -13.92 27.60
N ALA A 87 8.02 -13.06 28.39
CA ALA A 87 7.73 -11.69 27.99
C ALA A 87 8.97 -10.86 27.59
N GLU A 88 10.16 -11.21 28.11
CA GLU A 88 11.44 -10.57 27.78
C GLU A 88 12.02 -11.07 26.44
N GLN A 89 11.84 -12.34 26.11
CA GLN A 89 12.29 -12.92 24.84
C GLN A 89 11.40 -12.51 23.67
N SER A 90 10.12 -12.24 23.92
CA SER A 90 9.18 -11.71 22.92
C SER A 90 9.59 -10.34 22.35
N ARG A 91 10.41 -9.59 23.07
CA ARG A 91 10.93 -8.28 22.64
C ARG A 91 12.06 -8.38 21.62
N GLN A 92 12.79 -9.50 21.55
CA GLN A 92 13.98 -9.64 20.71
C GLN A 92 13.75 -10.26 19.33
N THR A 93 12.63 -10.95 19.10
CA THR A 93 12.36 -11.70 17.86
C THR A 93 11.19 -11.18 17.04
N GLY A 94 10.66 -10.01 17.32
CA GLY A 94 9.37 -9.53 16.83
C GLY A 94 9.42 -8.46 15.75
N ASN A 95 10.42 -8.38 14.86
CA ASN A 95 10.57 -7.26 13.96
C ASN A 95 10.40 -7.64 12.49
N GLN A 96 9.16 -7.92 12.07
CA GLN A 96 8.81 -7.73 10.66
C GLN A 96 7.75 -6.67 10.50
N VAL A 97 8.11 -5.73 9.68
CA VAL A 97 7.38 -4.53 9.34
C VAL A 97 6.11 -4.90 8.58
N TYR A 98 4.98 -4.37 9.00
CA TYR A 98 3.73 -4.40 8.23
C TYR A 98 3.84 -3.41 7.06
N GLU A 99 4.57 -3.73 6.00
CA GLU A 99 4.81 -2.81 4.86
C GLU A 99 3.52 -2.27 4.22
N HIS A 100 2.40 -2.99 4.40
CA HIS A 100 1.13 -2.73 3.73
C HIS A 100 0.00 -2.30 4.69
N PHE A 101 0.34 -1.70 5.83
CA PHE A 101 -0.68 -1.29 6.81
C PHE A 101 -1.67 -0.26 6.24
N GLY A 102 -2.95 -0.67 6.19
CA GLY A 102 -4.05 0.16 5.70
C GLY A 102 -4.10 0.39 4.21
N GLU A 103 -3.32 -0.34 3.41
CA GLU A 103 -3.38 -0.28 1.96
C GLU A 103 -4.65 -0.92 1.42
N ILE A 104 -5.34 -0.19 0.55
CA ILE A 104 -6.44 -0.68 -0.26
C ILE A 104 -5.95 -0.72 -1.71
N LYS A 105 -5.79 -1.92 -2.24
CA LYS A 105 -5.41 -2.14 -3.64
C LYS A 105 -6.55 -1.76 -4.55
N VAL A 106 -6.24 -1.02 -5.60
CA VAL A 106 -7.18 -0.56 -6.61
C VAL A 106 -6.85 -1.23 -7.94
N GLU A 107 -7.82 -1.93 -8.49
CA GLU A 107 -7.72 -2.54 -9.81
C GLU A 107 -8.93 -2.12 -10.66
N VAL A 108 -8.69 -1.89 -11.94
CA VAL A 108 -9.74 -1.56 -12.91
C VAL A 108 -9.88 -2.68 -13.92
N GLN A 109 -11.10 -3.18 -14.10
CA GLN A 109 -11.40 -4.11 -15.17
C GLN A 109 -11.52 -3.36 -16.48
N MET A 110 -10.71 -3.75 -17.45
CA MET A 110 -10.65 -3.17 -18.77
C MET A 110 -11.17 -4.14 -19.83
N PHE A 111 -11.83 -3.61 -20.84
CA PHE A 111 -12.17 -4.31 -22.08
C PHE A 111 -11.70 -3.46 -23.26
N LYS A 112 -10.71 -3.94 -24.02
CA LYS A 112 -10.13 -3.18 -25.14
C LYS A 112 -9.81 -1.72 -24.77
N ASP A 113 -9.15 -1.53 -23.61
CA ASP A 113 -8.77 -0.25 -23.01
C ASP A 113 -9.94 0.64 -22.53
N ILE A 114 -11.17 0.14 -22.54
CA ILE A 114 -12.35 0.80 -21.96
C ILE A 114 -12.55 0.31 -20.51
N PRO A 115 -12.54 1.20 -19.49
CA PRO A 115 -12.80 0.83 -18.10
C PRO A 115 -14.25 0.40 -17.89
N LEU A 116 -14.47 -0.67 -17.11
CA LEU A 116 -15.79 -1.24 -16.85
C LEU A 116 -16.21 -1.18 -15.39
N GLN A 117 -15.31 -1.49 -14.49
CA GLN A 117 -15.52 -1.47 -13.05
C GLN A 117 -14.22 -1.33 -12.28
N VAL A 118 -14.32 -0.77 -11.10
CA VAL A 118 -13.23 -0.67 -10.12
C VAL A 118 -13.41 -1.76 -9.07
N LYS A 119 -12.33 -2.42 -8.71
CA LYS A 119 -12.26 -3.36 -7.60
C LYS A 119 -11.30 -2.82 -6.55
N LEU A 120 -11.75 -2.78 -5.32
CA LEU A 120 -10.97 -2.40 -4.14
C LEU A 120 -10.83 -3.60 -3.22
N THR A 121 -9.61 -3.83 -2.71
CA THR A 121 -9.40 -4.88 -1.70
C THR A 121 -8.25 -4.55 -0.76
N ASP A 122 -8.45 -4.84 0.52
CA ASP A 122 -7.41 -4.83 1.56
C ASP A 122 -6.89 -6.26 1.86
N GLY A 123 -7.25 -7.22 1.00
CA GLY A 123 -6.93 -8.64 1.19
C GLY A 123 -7.98 -9.42 2.00
N THR A 124 -8.87 -8.73 2.73
CA THR A 124 -9.98 -9.31 3.50
C THR A 124 -11.33 -8.99 2.89
N THR A 125 -11.51 -7.72 2.62
CA THR A 125 -12.74 -7.14 2.07
C THR A 125 -12.52 -6.86 0.59
N GLU A 126 -13.51 -7.16 -0.21
CA GLU A 126 -13.55 -6.76 -1.62
C GLU A 126 -14.83 -5.97 -1.87
N LYS A 127 -14.71 -4.79 -2.48
CA LYS A 127 -15.84 -4.02 -3.00
C LYS A 127 -15.64 -3.71 -4.47
N ARG A 128 -16.74 -3.64 -5.21
CA ARG A 128 -16.74 -3.34 -6.65
C ARG A 128 -17.66 -2.18 -6.95
N PHE A 129 -17.20 -1.30 -7.84
CA PHE A 129 -17.92 -0.10 -8.28
C PHE A 129 -17.99 -0.11 -9.80
N GLY A 130 -19.19 -0.10 -10.35
CA GLY A 130 -19.41 -0.07 -11.80
C GLY A 130 -19.12 1.30 -12.38
N MET A 131 -18.59 1.36 -13.59
CA MET A 131 -18.50 2.60 -14.34
C MET A 131 -19.90 3.08 -14.77
N PRO A 132 -20.09 4.39 -15.00
CA PRO A 132 -21.35 4.92 -15.53
C PRO A 132 -21.81 4.25 -16.83
N GLU A 133 -23.11 4.29 -17.10
CA GLU A 133 -23.77 3.58 -18.21
C GLU A 133 -23.13 3.85 -19.58
N TYR A 134 -22.63 5.06 -19.83
CA TYR A 134 -22.03 5.40 -21.11
C TYR A 134 -20.72 4.64 -21.39
N PHE A 135 -19.98 4.19 -20.36
CA PHE A 135 -18.85 3.27 -20.52
C PHE A 135 -19.32 1.88 -20.96
N LEU A 136 -20.42 1.41 -20.38
CA LEU A 136 -21.00 0.12 -20.77
C LEU A 136 -21.50 0.13 -22.20
N LYS A 137 -22.12 1.23 -22.64
CA LYS A 137 -22.51 1.44 -24.05
C LYS A 137 -21.31 1.50 -24.98
N ALA A 138 -20.22 2.16 -24.56
CA ALA A 138 -18.97 2.17 -25.33
C ALA A 138 -18.39 0.76 -25.47
N ARG A 139 -18.39 -0.04 -24.38
CA ARG A 139 -17.96 -1.45 -24.42
C ARG A 139 -18.82 -2.30 -25.37
N GLU A 140 -20.15 -2.13 -25.37
CA GLU A 140 -21.06 -2.86 -26.27
C GLU A 140 -20.75 -2.59 -27.74
N ARG A 141 -20.48 -1.33 -28.07
CA ARG A 141 -20.09 -0.92 -29.43
C ARG A 141 -18.69 -1.39 -29.81
N ALA A 142 -17.78 -1.53 -28.85
CA ALA A 142 -16.42 -1.99 -29.09
C ALA A 142 -16.32 -3.51 -29.29
N GLN A 143 -17.33 -4.28 -28.87
CA GLN A 143 -17.34 -5.74 -28.98
C GLN A 143 -17.75 -6.18 -30.39
N LEU A 144 -16.93 -7.05 -31.01
CA LEU A 144 -17.26 -7.68 -32.28
C LEU A 144 -18.11 -8.94 -32.06
N PRO A 145 -18.97 -9.33 -33.04
CA PRO A 145 -19.91 -10.46 -32.87
C PRO A 145 -19.26 -11.80 -32.50
N ASP A 146 -18.05 -12.06 -32.98
CA ASP A 146 -17.36 -13.34 -32.79
C ASP A 146 -16.38 -13.33 -31.61
N GLU A 147 -16.34 -12.25 -30.83
CA GLU A 147 -15.39 -12.10 -29.72
C GLU A 147 -15.94 -12.66 -28.42
N ASN A 148 -15.09 -13.42 -27.72
CA ASN A 148 -15.41 -13.84 -26.35
C ASN A 148 -15.07 -12.68 -25.36
N TYR A 149 -16.09 -11.99 -24.92
CA TYR A 149 -16.00 -10.90 -23.96
C TYR A 149 -15.18 -11.28 -22.69
N ILE A 150 -15.34 -12.51 -22.20
CA ILE A 150 -14.69 -12.95 -20.95
C ILE A 150 -13.16 -13.03 -21.14
N LEU A 151 -12.71 -13.50 -22.29
CA LEU A 151 -11.27 -13.66 -22.58
C LEU A 151 -10.56 -12.33 -22.85
N LEU A 152 -11.29 -11.32 -23.28
CA LEU A 152 -10.74 -9.99 -23.61
C LEU A 152 -10.70 -9.02 -22.43
N ARG A 153 -11.25 -9.43 -21.28
CA ARG A 153 -11.16 -8.63 -20.06
C ARG A 153 -9.83 -8.83 -19.38
N ARG A 154 -9.28 -7.75 -18.86
CA ARG A 154 -8.11 -7.79 -17.99
C ARG A 154 -8.30 -6.88 -16.79
N TRP A 155 -7.53 -7.11 -15.73
CA TRP A 155 -7.43 -6.23 -14.59
C TRP A 155 -6.12 -5.45 -14.68
N ASP A 156 -6.21 -4.13 -14.65
CA ASP A 156 -5.08 -3.24 -14.60
C ASP A 156 -4.98 -2.64 -13.18
N ALA A 157 -3.81 -2.75 -12.55
CA ALA A 157 -3.57 -2.19 -11.23
C ALA A 157 -3.40 -0.67 -11.31
N LEU A 158 -4.10 0.07 -10.43
CA LEU A 158 -3.96 1.51 -10.24
C LEU A 158 -3.17 1.87 -8.96
N GLY A 159 -2.50 0.88 -8.35
CA GLY A 159 -1.75 1.06 -7.12
C GLY A 159 -2.63 0.98 -5.88
N VAL A 160 -2.21 1.67 -4.82
CA VAL A 160 -2.89 1.65 -3.52
C VAL A 160 -3.54 2.99 -3.20
N ARG A 161 -4.56 2.94 -2.33
CA ARG A 161 -5.24 4.10 -1.75
C ARG A 161 -5.41 3.87 -0.25
N TYR A 162 -5.76 4.94 0.48
CA TYR A 162 -5.90 4.95 1.93
C TYR A 162 -7.19 5.64 2.33
N GLY A 163 -7.99 5.01 3.18
CA GLY A 163 -9.23 5.60 3.67
C GLY A 163 -10.41 4.65 3.64
N ASP A 164 -11.60 5.19 3.50
CA ASP A 164 -12.84 4.44 3.40
C ASP A 164 -13.06 3.88 1.99
N PHE A 165 -13.56 2.63 1.89
CA PHE A 165 -13.79 1.96 0.61
C PHE A 165 -14.76 2.68 -0.31
N ASP A 166 -15.87 3.22 0.25
CA ASP A 166 -16.89 3.85 -0.57
C ASP A 166 -16.41 5.20 -1.10
N GLN A 167 -15.69 5.95 -0.24
CA GLN A 167 -15.06 7.19 -0.65
C GLN A 167 -14.00 6.96 -1.73
N ILE A 168 -13.10 6.00 -1.53
CA ILE A 168 -12.05 5.67 -2.52
C ILE A 168 -12.69 5.21 -3.83
N GLY A 169 -13.72 4.35 -3.76
CA GLY A 169 -14.42 3.87 -4.95
C GLY A 169 -15.01 5.00 -5.77
N GLN A 170 -15.66 5.96 -5.11
CA GLN A 170 -16.24 7.13 -5.78
C GLN A 170 -15.14 8.03 -6.37
N GLU A 171 -14.07 8.32 -5.63
CA GLU A 171 -12.94 9.11 -6.11
C GLU A 171 -12.30 8.48 -7.36
N VAL A 172 -12.07 7.16 -7.37
CA VAL A 172 -11.48 6.46 -8.51
C VAL A 172 -12.42 6.46 -9.72
N ILE A 173 -13.75 6.31 -9.52
CA ILE A 173 -14.72 6.46 -10.61
C ILE A 173 -14.64 7.86 -11.22
N GLU A 174 -14.59 8.91 -10.40
CA GLU A 174 -14.45 10.30 -10.87
C GLU A 174 -13.12 10.52 -11.61
N GLU A 175 -12.01 9.97 -11.12
CA GLU A 175 -10.71 9.98 -11.78
C GLU A 175 -10.79 9.33 -13.19
N LEU A 176 -11.43 8.16 -13.28
CA LEU A 176 -11.60 7.47 -14.56
C LEU A 176 -12.54 8.21 -15.51
N MET A 177 -13.62 8.80 -15.01
CA MET A 177 -14.49 9.65 -15.83
C MET A 177 -13.73 10.86 -16.40
N ALA A 178 -12.88 11.49 -15.59
CA ALA A 178 -12.04 12.59 -16.03
C ALA A 178 -10.98 12.11 -17.05
N ALA A 179 -10.34 10.97 -16.80
CA ALA A 179 -9.31 10.42 -17.69
C ALA A 179 -9.85 9.89 -19.02
N TYR A 180 -11.15 9.55 -19.10
CA TYR A 180 -11.81 8.98 -20.27
C TYR A 180 -13.02 9.82 -20.71
N PRO A 181 -12.82 11.06 -21.18
CA PRO A 181 -13.89 11.88 -21.72
C PRO A 181 -14.55 11.19 -22.93
N ALA A 182 -15.75 11.67 -23.32
CA ALA A 182 -16.54 11.05 -24.40
C ALA A 182 -15.75 10.90 -25.71
N GLU A 183 -14.97 11.90 -26.08
CA GLU A 183 -14.13 11.86 -27.29
C GLU A 183 -13.13 10.70 -27.27
N ARG A 184 -12.42 10.53 -26.15
CA ARG A 184 -11.48 9.42 -25.98
C ARG A 184 -12.19 8.06 -26.03
N LEU A 185 -13.39 7.94 -25.44
CA LEU A 185 -14.16 6.70 -25.51
C LEU A 185 -14.58 6.36 -26.96
N GLU A 186 -14.98 7.36 -27.76
CA GLU A 186 -15.29 7.16 -29.17
C GLU A 186 -14.07 6.71 -29.98
N ASP A 187 -12.90 7.28 -29.71
CA ASP A 187 -11.64 6.85 -30.33
C ASP A 187 -11.32 5.40 -29.96
N LEU A 188 -11.47 5.00 -28.69
CA LEU A 188 -11.25 3.63 -28.25
C LEU A 188 -12.24 2.65 -28.89
N VAL A 189 -13.53 3.03 -29.01
CA VAL A 189 -14.53 2.22 -29.73
C VAL A 189 -14.12 2.03 -31.19
N SER A 190 -13.72 3.10 -31.87
CA SER A 190 -13.28 3.03 -33.26
C SER A 190 -12.07 2.14 -33.45
N GLN A 191 -11.07 2.23 -32.56
CA GLN A 191 -9.89 1.38 -32.57
C GLN A 191 -10.22 -0.09 -32.26
N ALA A 192 -11.15 -0.33 -31.35
CA ALA A 192 -11.56 -1.67 -30.94
C ALA A 192 -12.29 -2.47 -32.03
N GLN A 193 -12.87 -1.80 -33.02
CA GLN A 193 -13.55 -2.42 -34.16
C GLN A 193 -12.60 -3.00 -35.21
N VAL A 194 -11.30 -2.73 -35.12
CA VAL A 194 -10.28 -3.31 -36.01
C VAL A 194 -9.95 -4.73 -35.52
N LYS A 195 -10.04 -5.75 -36.41
CA LYS A 195 -9.86 -7.19 -36.08
C LYS A 195 -8.50 -7.55 -35.43
N GLU A 196 -7.49 -6.68 -35.51
CA GLU A 196 -6.14 -6.92 -34.97
C GLU A 196 -5.90 -6.28 -33.59
N PHE A 197 -6.94 -5.90 -32.86
CA PHE A 197 -6.78 -5.19 -31.58
C PHE A 197 -5.90 -5.95 -30.57
N ALA A 198 -6.01 -7.27 -30.51
CA ALA A 198 -5.25 -8.11 -29.57
C ALA A 198 -3.73 -8.20 -29.88
N ALA A 199 -3.32 -7.85 -31.09
CA ALA A 199 -1.92 -7.92 -31.53
C ALA A 199 -1.18 -6.56 -31.43
N LYS A 200 -1.89 -5.47 -31.13
CA LYS A 200 -1.24 -4.15 -31.02
C LYS A 200 -0.61 -3.97 -29.66
N PRO A 201 0.65 -3.49 -29.58
CA PRO A 201 1.21 -3.01 -28.33
C PRO A 201 0.29 -1.90 -27.79
N LYS A 202 0.17 -1.83 -26.44
CA LYS A 202 -0.59 -0.72 -25.79
C LYS A 202 -0.15 0.59 -26.45
N PRO A 203 -1.09 1.44 -26.91
CA PRO A 203 -0.72 2.74 -27.44
C PRO A 203 0.10 3.46 -26.38
N ILE A 204 1.32 3.86 -26.75
CA ILE A 204 2.15 4.70 -25.89
C ILE A 204 1.34 5.98 -25.71
N ARG A 205 0.90 6.21 -24.49
CA ARG A 205 0.16 7.42 -24.16
C ARG A 205 1.07 8.60 -24.42
N GLU A 206 0.64 9.54 -25.28
CA GLU A 206 1.38 10.79 -25.48
C GLU A 206 1.48 11.50 -24.13
N ARG A 207 2.68 11.58 -23.60
CA ARG A 207 2.99 12.39 -22.43
C ARG A 207 3.20 13.83 -22.84
N LYS A 208 2.78 14.77 -22.00
CA LYS A 208 2.80 16.20 -22.35
C LYS A 208 3.44 17.00 -21.21
N LYS A 209 4.21 18.01 -21.59
CA LYS A 209 4.65 19.01 -20.62
C LYS A 209 3.45 19.87 -20.22
N VAL A 210 3.19 19.93 -18.91
CA VAL A 210 2.09 20.73 -18.33
C VAL A 210 2.65 22.10 -17.90
N THR A 211 1.96 23.18 -18.29
CA THR A 211 2.35 24.55 -17.92
C THR A 211 1.39 25.12 -16.89
N LEU A 212 1.82 26.14 -16.17
CA LEU A 212 0.94 26.89 -15.24
C LEU A 212 -0.29 27.48 -15.93
N GLU A 213 -0.14 27.88 -17.18
CA GLU A 213 -1.24 28.41 -18.00
C GLU A 213 -2.25 27.32 -18.32
N SER A 214 -1.81 26.18 -18.87
CA SER A 214 -2.70 25.05 -19.19
C SER A 214 -3.38 24.48 -17.96
N PHE A 215 -2.66 24.40 -16.84
CA PHE A 215 -3.21 23.94 -15.55
C PHE A 215 -4.15 24.96 -14.88
N GLY A 216 -4.24 26.20 -15.42
CA GLY A 216 -5.18 27.23 -14.98
C GLY A 216 -6.64 27.00 -15.38
N ASN A 217 -6.99 25.91 -16.01
CA ASN A 217 -8.34 25.60 -16.47
C ASN A 217 -9.36 25.55 -15.31
N PRO A 218 -10.53 26.18 -15.39
CA PRO A 218 -11.55 26.14 -14.34
C PRO A 218 -12.16 24.75 -14.15
N ASP A 219 -12.19 23.93 -15.19
CA ASP A 219 -12.70 22.56 -15.13
C ASP A 219 -11.65 21.63 -14.51
N TRP A 220 -11.99 21.06 -13.36
CA TRP A 220 -11.10 20.14 -12.65
C TRP A 220 -10.82 18.84 -13.45
N GLN A 221 -11.75 18.39 -14.28
CA GLN A 221 -11.56 17.20 -15.10
C GLN A 221 -10.44 17.43 -16.12
N ILE A 222 -10.38 18.62 -16.71
CA ILE A 222 -9.29 19.01 -17.63
C ILE A 222 -7.98 19.12 -16.86
N ARG A 223 -7.97 19.72 -15.65
CA ARG A 223 -6.76 19.79 -14.82
C ARG A 223 -6.26 18.38 -14.44
N TYR A 224 -7.18 17.46 -14.11
CA TYR A 224 -6.82 16.07 -13.82
C TYR A 224 -6.22 15.36 -15.03
N GLN A 225 -6.82 15.51 -16.23
CA GLN A 225 -6.30 14.96 -17.49
C GLN A 225 -4.90 15.45 -17.81
N LEU A 226 -4.65 16.74 -17.62
CA LEU A 226 -3.34 17.34 -17.86
C LEU A 226 -2.28 16.69 -16.96
N LEU A 227 -2.53 16.59 -15.66
CA LEU A 227 -1.61 15.94 -14.72
C LEU A 227 -1.44 14.45 -15.02
N GLU A 228 -2.53 13.74 -15.31
CA GLU A 228 -2.48 12.31 -15.60
C GLU A 228 -1.69 11.99 -16.89
N GLN A 229 -1.64 12.93 -17.84
CA GLN A 229 -0.85 12.87 -19.07
C GLN A 229 0.53 13.53 -18.97
N MET A 230 0.88 14.08 -17.81
CA MET A 230 2.15 14.74 -17.61
C MET A 230 3.33 13.79 -17.85
N ASP A 231 4.40 14.30 -18.44
CA ASP A 231 5.68 13.60 -18.52
C ASP A 231 6.24 13.27 -17.13
N ASP A 232 7.28 12.45 -17.09
CA ASP A 232 7.99 12.19 -15.84
C ASP A 232 8.46 13.53 -15.24
N PRO A 233 8.07 13.83 -13.99
CA PRO A 233 8.23 15.16 -13.43
C PRO A 233 9.69 15.49 -13.15
N GLU A 234 10.06 16.75 -13.42
CA GLU A 234 11.37 17.32 -13.17
C GLU A 234 11.26 18.54 -12.24
N LEU A 235 12.41 19.08 -11.78
CA LEU A 235 12.44 20.25 -10.92
C LEU A 235 11.75 21.49 -11.52
N GLU A 236 11.75 21.60 -12.85
CA GLU A 236 11.08 22.68 -13.57
C GLU A 236 9.55 22.66 -13.43
N ASP A 237 8.99 21.49 -13.08
CA ASP A 237 7.54 21.30 -12.92
C ASP A 237 7.04 21.65 -11.51
N LEU A 238 7.93 21.96 -10.56
CA LEU A 238 7.55 22.32 -9.19
C LEU A 238 6.48 23.41 -9.11
N PRO A 239 6.50 24.49 -9.93
CA PRO A 239 5.44 25.51 -9.87
C PRO A 239 4.04 24.97 -10.24
N VAL A 240 3.96 24.01 -11.17
CA VAL A 240 2.70 23.36 -11.54
C VAL A 240 2.25 22.43 -10.43
N LEU A 241 3.16 21.64 -9.87
CA LEU A 241 2.87 20.69 -8.79
C LEU A 241 2.47 21.44 -7.49
N GLU A 242 3.08 22.57 -7.17
CA GLU A 242 2.67 23.44 -6.06
C GLU A 242 1.24 23.94 -6.24
N LYS A 243 0.90 24.43 -7.45
CA LYS A 243 -0.47 24.83 -7.76
C LYS A 243 -1.45 23.67 -7.65
N ALA A 244 -1.05 22.48 -8.08
CA ALA A 244 -1.86 21.26 -8.00
C ALA A 244 -2.07 20.78 -6.55
N LEU A 245 -1.10 20.98 -5.63
CA LEU A 245 -1.28 20.72 -4.20
C LEU A 245 -2.34 21.62 -3.54
N ALA A 246 -2.62 22.78 -4.12
CA ALA A 246 -3.64 23.70 -3.65
C ALA A 246 -5.01 23.48 -4.31
N ASP A 247 -5.17 22.48 -5.17
CA ASP A 247 -6.42 22.20 -5.88
C ASP A 247 -7.56 21.80 -4.93
N GLU A 248 -8.78 22.14 -5.32
CA GLU A 248 -9.99 21.76 -4.57
C GLU A 248 -10.19 20.24 -4.53
N LYS A 249 -9.79 19.50 -5.60
CA LYS A 249 -9.98 18.06 -5.75
C LYS A 249 -8.87 17.26 -5.07
N PRO A 250 -9.22 16.34 -4.15
CA PRO A 250 -8.23 15.48 -3.50
C PRO A 250 -7.42 14.63 -4.48
N SER A 251 -8.07 14.14 -5.55
CA SER A 251 -7.42 13.34 -6.60
C SER A 251 -6.26 14.08 -7.27
N ILE A 252 -6.43 15.38 -7.54
CA ILE A 252 -5.39 16.23 -8.12
C ILE A 252 -4.26 16.44 -7.12
N ARG A 253 -4.58 16.78 -5.84
CA ARG A 253 -3.57 16.98 -4.80
C ARG A 253 -2.78 15.69 -4.54
N ARG A 254 -3.46 14.53 -4.51
CA ARG A 254 -2.80 13.23 -4.37
C ARG A 254 -1.86 12.94 -5.54
N LEU A 255 -2.31 13.15 -6.79
CA LEU A 255 -1.49 12.90 -7.97
C LEU A 255 -0.26 13.82 -8.00
N ALA A 256 -0.41 15.10 -7.64
CA ALA A 256 0.70 16.03 -7.47
C ALA A 256 1.70 15.55 -6.41
N THR A 257 1.19 15.01 -5.28
CA THR A 257 2.04 14.44 -4.23
C THR A 257 2.84 13.24 -4.75
N VAL A 258 2.23 12.35 -5.54
CA VAL A 258 2.93 11.22 -6.18
C VAL A 258 4.05 11.71 -7.10
N TYR A 259 3.78 12.71 -7.93
CA TYR A 259 4.79 13.27 -8.82
C TYR A 259 5.94 13.94 -8.08
N LEU A 260 5.67 14.65 -6.99
CA LEU A 260 6.72 15.19 -6.12
C LEU A 260 7.62 14.08 -5.57
N GLY A 261 7.05 12.94 -5.18
CA GLY A 261 7.82 11.76 -4.73
C GLY A 261 8.68 11.10 -5.81
N MET A 262 8.40 11.36 -7.09
CA MET A 262 9.21 10.84 -8.20
C MET A 262 10.46 11.69 -8.45
N ILE A 263 10.48 12.96 -8.04
CA ILE A 263 11.61 13.87 -8.18
C ILE A 263 12.61 13.58 -7.04
N LYS A 264 13.77 13.03 -7.40
CA LYS A 264 14.81 12.64 -6.44
C LYS A 264 15.72 13.82 -6.03
N ASP A 265 15.11 14.89 -5.54
CA ASP A 265 15.80 16.11 -5.10
C ASP A 265 15.17 16.66 -3.81
N GLN A 266 16.01 17.19 -2.91
CA GLN A 266 15.56 17.77 -1.65
C GLN A 266 14.65 19.00 -1.82
N ALA A 267 14.68 19.66 -2.97
CA ALA A 267 13.81 20.78 -3.28
C ALA A 267 12.32 20.44 -3.20
N VAL A 268 11.94 19.15 -3.25
CA VAL A 268 10.54 18.71 -3.10
C VAL A 268 10.06 18.68 -1.65
N LEU A 269 10.98 18.67 -0.67
CA LEU A 269 10.63 18.48 0.74
C LEU A 269 9.61 19.51 1.27
N PRO A 270 9.72 20.81 1.02
CA PRO A 270 8.73 21.78 1.49
C PRO A 270 7.31 21.48 0.97
N TYR A 271 7.17 21.00 -0.24
CA TYR A 271 5.89 20.64 -0.87
C TYR A 271 5.32 19.36 -0.27
N LEU A 272 6.16 18.35 0.00
CA LEU A 272 5.73 17.14 0.68
C LEU A 272 5.35 17.41 2.14
N TYR A 273 6.00 18.36 2.82
CA TYR A 273 5.61 18.82 4.16
C TYR A 273 4.24 19.53 4.15
N GLN A 274 3.93 20.27 3.08
CA GLN A 274 2.59 20.82 2.87
C GLN A 274 1.56 19.67 2.68
N ALA A 275 1.87 18.68 1.86
CA ALA A 275 1.01 17.53 1.62
C ALA A 275 0.79 16.68 2.89
N LEU A 276 1.76 16.56 3.81
CA LEU A 276 1.60 15.94 5.13
C LEU A 276 0.54 16.64 6.00
N LYS A 277 0.21 17.88 5.71
CA LYS A 277 -0.78 18.69 6.45
C LYS A 277 -2.10 18.82 5.69
N ASP A 278 -2.30 18.07 4.61
CA ASP A 278 -3.53 18.09 3.81
C ASP A 278 -4.74 17.68 4.64
N LYS A 279 -5.90 18.24 4.31
CA LYS A 279 -7.19 17.89 4.95
C LYS A 279 -7.58 16.44 4.74
N THR A 280 -7.10 15.79 3.67
CA THR A 280 -7.46 14.43 3.27
C THR A 280 -6.39 13.42 3.72
N VAL A 281 -6.80 12.39 4.42
CA VAL A 281 -5.87 11.35 4.92
C VAL A 281 -5.09 10.67 3.79
N THR A 282 -5.74 10.44 2.65
CA THR A 282 -5.09 9.83 1.48
C THR A 282 -3.90 10.66 1.00
N VAL A 283 -4.03 11.99 0.94
CA VAL A 283 -2.94 12.88 0.54
C VAL A 283 -1.81 12.85 1.58
N ARG A 284 -2.15 12.99 2.88
CA ARG A 284 -1.16 12.95 3.97
C ARG A 284 -0.39 11.63 3.99
N ARG A 285 -1.10 10.49 3.82
CA ARG A 285 -0.47 9.17 3.81
C ARG A 285 0.42 8.98 2.58
N THR A 286 -0.03 9.43 1.39
CA THR A 286 0.79 9.43 0.17
C THR A 286 2.05 10.27 0.33
N ALA A 287 1.97 11.43 0.99
CA ALA A 287 3.16 12.24 1.28
C ALA A 287 4.16 11.49 2.19
N GLY A 288 3.67 10.78 3.19
CA GLY A 288 4.51 9.93 4.03
C GLY A 288 5.18 8.79 3.25
N ASP A 289 4.48 8.18 2.29
CA ASP A 289 5.06 7.16 1.40
C ASP A 289 6.17 7.75 0.53
N CYS A 290 5.91 8.91 -0.10
CA CYS A 290 6.91 9.61 -0.92
C CYS A 290 8.16 9.98 -0.11
N LEU A 291 8.00 10.49 1.12
CA LEU A 291 9.13 10.80 1.99
C LEU A 291 9.95 9.56 2.36
N SER A 292 9.29 8.42 2.62
CA SER A 292 10.00 7.15 2.88
C SER A 292 10.75 6.66 1.64
N ASP A 293 10.16 6.74 0.45
CA ASP A 293 10.79 6.33 -0.80
C ASP A 293 12.02 7.19 -1.11
N LEU A 294 11.94 8.49 -0.84
CA LEU A 294 13.06 9.42 -1.00
C LEU A 294 14.14 9.19 0.05
N GLY A 295 13.77 8.87 1.28
CA GLY A 295 14.68 8.51 2.37
C GLY A 295 15.60 9.65 2.82
N PHE A 296 15.19 10.92 2.69
CA PHE A 296 15.98 12.07 3.11
C PHE A 296 15.87 12.29 4.64
N PRO A 297 17.00 12.27 5.39
CA PRO A 297 17.00 12.50 6.84
C PRO A 297 16.47 13.87 7.24
N GLU A 298 16.50 14.86 6.35
CA GLU A 298 15.98 16.19 6.57
C GLU A 298 14.46 16.19 6.86
N ALA A 299 13.76 15.10 6.52
CA ALA A 299 12.35 14.93 6.84
C ALA A 299 12.09 14.41 8.27
N ASN A 300 13.13 14.09 9.05
CA ASN A 300 13.01 13.54 10.40
C ASN A 300 12.10 14.40 11.30
N GLU A 301 12.27 15.71 11.31
CA GLU A 301 11.49 16.62 12.15
C GLU A 301 10.00 16.63 11.78
N GLU A 302 9.66 16.75 10.49
CA GLU A 302 8.27 16.77 10.04
C GLU A 302 7.59 15.40 10.20
N MET A 303 8.32 14.31 10.01
CA MET A 303 7.80 12.96 10.26
C MET A 303 7.64 12.68 11.76
N ALA A 304 8.50 13.24 12.63
CA ALA A 304 8.30 13.18 14.07
C ALA A 304 7.02 13.94 14.50
N LYS A 305 6.70 15.06 13.88
CA LYS A 305 5.41 15.76 14.09
C LYS A 305 4.22 14.94 13.61
N ALA A 306 4.37 14.19 12.52
CA ALA A 306 3.33 13.33 11.96
C ALA A 306 2.98 12.12 12.85
N LEU A 307 3.79 11.79 13.88
CA LEU A 307 3.40 10.84 14.93
C LEU A 307 2.16 11.28 15.75
N GLN A 308 1.76 12.54 15.66
CA GLN A 308 0.57 13.09 16.32
C GLN A 308 -0.62 13.24 15.35
N ASP A 309 -0.56 12.72 14.13
CA ASP A 309 -1.67 12.80 13.19
C ASP A 309 -2.92 12.11 13.72
N SER A 310 -4.08 12.65 13.39
CA SER A 310 -5.38 12.05 13.76
C SER A 310 -5.59 10.66 13.16
N SER A 311 -4.99 10.38 12.01
CA SER A 311 -5.08 9.11 11.32
C SER A 311 -3.96 8.14 11.73
N LYS A 312 -4.34 6.97 12.21
CA LYS A 312 -3.40 5.89 12.49
C LYS A 312 -2.52 5.51 11.28
N LEU A 313 -3.05 5.67 10.06
CA LEU A 313 -2.33 5.35 8.83
C LEU A 313 -1.13 6.28 8.61
N VAL A 314 -1.30 7.56 8.96
CA VAL A 314 -0.23 8.57 8.87
C VAL A 314 0.76 8.38 10.00
N ARG A 315 0.29 8.19 11.25
CA ARG A 315 1.16 7.93 12.42
C ARG A 315 2.03 6.69 12.23
N TRP A 316 1.43 5.61 11.70
CA TRP A 316 2.18 4.39 11.42
C TRP A 316 3.27 4.63 10.37
N ARG A 317 2.96 5.35 9.28
CA ARG A 317 3.95 5.64 8.23
C ARG A 317 5.06 6.55 8.74
N ALA A 318 4.73 7.49 9.61
CA ALA A 318 5.72 8.33 10.29
C ALA A 318 6.67 7.49 11.15
N ALA A 319 6.12 6.58 11.96
CA ALA A 319 6.93 5.67 12.79
C ALA A 319 7.83 4.75 11.95
N MET A 320 7.31 4.27 10.81
CA MET A 320 8.05 3.46 9.85
C MET A 320 9.22 4.23 9.23
N PHE A 321 8.98 5.45 8.75
CA PHE A 321 10.04 6.32 8.24
C PHE A 321 11.12 6.55 9.30
N LEU A 322 10.74 6.86 10.54
CA LEU A 322 11.68 7.09 11.63
C LEU A 322 12.44 5.81 12.03
N TYR A 323 11.84 4.65 11.85
CA TYR A 323 12.55 3.37 11.96
C TYR A 323 13.61 3.21 10.86
N GLU A 324 13.32 3.62 9.63
CA GLU A 324 14.21 3.45 8.47
C GLU A 324 15.35 4.49 8.44
N VAL A 325 15.04 5.75 8.82
CA VAL A 325 15.89 6.91 8.54
C VAL A 325 16.23 7.71 9.82
N GLY A 326 15.38 7.61 10.87
CA GLY A 326 15.50 8.40 12.08
C GLY A 326 16.83 8.23 12.82
N ASP A 327 17.24 9.26 13.53
CA ASP A 327 18.42 9.33 14.38
C ASP A 327 18.04 9.70 15.83
N GLU A 328 19.03 9.95 16.69
CA GLU A 328 18.82 10.28 18.11
C GLU A 328 17.96 11.54 18.33
N THR A 329 17.92 12.45 17.38
CA THR A 329 17.16 13.72 17.50
C THR A 329 15.65 13.50 17.59
N VAL A 330 15.14 12.39 17.05
CA VAL A 330 13.71 12.05 17.05
C VAL A 330 13.28 11.21 18.24
N LEU A 331 14.21 10.69 19.09
CA LEU A 331 13.90 9.88 20.26
C LEU A 331 12.88 10.53 21.21
N PRO A 332 12.96 11.83 21.54
CA PRO A 332 11.96 12.46 22.41
C PRO A 332 10.53 12.35 21.85
N ALA A 333 10.33 12.55 20.54
CA ALA A 333 9.04 12.45 19.89
C ALA A 333 8.52 11.00 19.84
N LEU A 334 9.39 10.04 19.52
CA LEU A 334 9.06 8.61 19.53
C LEU A 334 8.64 8.14 20.92
N LYS A 335 9.40 8.48 21.98
CA LYS A 335 9.06 8.11 23.36
C LYS A 335 7.75 8.75 23.83
N ALA A 336 7.46 9.98 23.43
CA ALA A 336 6.20 10.64 23.76
C ALA A 336 5.00 9.94 23.09
N ALA A 337 5.19 9.30 21.94
CA ALA A 337 4.16 8.59 21.18
C ALA A 337 4.17 7.06 21.42
N GLU A 338 5.05 6.52 22.26
CA GLU A 338 5.28 5.08 22.42
C GLU A 338 4.01 4.29 22.85
N ASN A 339 3.11 4.94 23.57
CA ASN A 339 1.86 4.34 24.06
C ASN A 339 0.68 4.69 23.15
N ASP A 340 0.87 4.71 21.84
CA ASP A 340 -0.22 4.93 20.88
C ASP A 340 -1.35 3.91 21.09
N SER A 341 -2.60 4.38 20.95
CA SER A 341 -3.79 3.55 21.10
C SER A 341 -3.88 2.40 20.08
N GLU A 342 -3.28 2.58 18.93
CA GLU A 342 -3.23 1.56 17.88
C GLU A 342 -1.99 0.69 18.04
N PHE A 343 -2.23 -0.62 18.15
CA PHE A 343 -1.16 -1.59 18.42
C PHE A 343 -0.03 -1.54 17.41
N GLU A 344 -0.37 -1.48 16.11
CA GLU A 344 0.58 -1.47 15.01
C GLU A 344 1.45 -0.20 15.02
N VAL A 345 0.87 0.94 15.40
CA VAL A 345 1.60 2.21 15.55
C VAL A 345 2.54 2.14 16.76
N SER A 346 2.03 1.74 17.92
CA SER A 346 2.83 1.59 19.16
C SER A 346 4.00 0.62 18.95
N MET A 347 3.75 -0.51 18.30
CA MET A 347 4.79 -1.50 17.98
C MET A 347 5.86 -0.90 17.07
N GLN A 348 5.47 -0.21 16.00
CA GLN A 348 6.42 0.39 15.07
C GLN A 348 7.26 1.48 15.72
N ILE A 349 6.66 2.28 16.62
CA ILE A 349 7.39 3.29 17.40
C ILE A 349 8.42 2.63 18.31
N LYS A 350 8.04 1.56 19.05
CA LYS A 350 8.99 0.83 19.90
C LYS A 350 10.16 0.26 19.14
N MET A 351 9.92 -0.28 17.95
CA MET A 351 10.98 -0.75 17.07
C MET A 351 11.94 0.38 16.68
N ALA A 352 11.41 1.56 16.34
CA ALA A 352 12.23 2.71 16.02
C ALA A 352 13.08 3.16 17.23
N VAL A 353 12.51 3.20 18.43
CA VAL A 353 13.24 3.51 19.67
C VAL A 353 14.35 2.49 19.91
N GLU A 354 14.04 1.19 19.88
CA GLU A 354 15.02 0.12 20.12
C GLU A 354 16.19 0.19 19.13
N ARG A 355 15.90 0.40 17.84
CA ARG A 355 16.96 0.53 16.82
C ARG A 355 17.86 1.71 17.11
N ILE A 356 17.30 2.88 17.40
CA ILE A 356 18.07 4.11 17.59
C ILE A 356 18.88 4.05 18.90
N GLU A 357 18.26 3.62 20.01
CA GLU A 357 18.96 3.47 21.30
C GLU A 357 20.04 2.38 21.29
N GLY A 358 19.83 1.33 20.50
CA GLY A 358 20.82 0.27 20.27
C GLY A 358 22.01 0.71 19.43
N GLY A 359 22.00 1.93 18.89
CA GLY A 359 23.04 2.46 18.02
C GLY A 359 23.13 1.74 16.66
N GLU A 360 22.07 1.04 16.27
CA GLU A 360 22.00 0.40 14.95
C GLU A 360 21.88 1.46 13.86
N ALA A 361 22.75 1.36 12.85
CA ALA A 361 22.73 2.26 11.71
C ALA A 361 21.36 2.23 10.99
N ALA A 362 20.92 3.38 10.53
CA ALA A 362 19.74 3.50 9.69
C ALA A 362 19.91 2.67 8.40
N LYS A 363 19.01 1.73 8.17
CA LYS A 363 19.08 0.80 7.02
C LYS A 363 18.64 1.46 5.70
N GLY A 364 18.06 2.66 5.78
CA GLY A 364 17.43 3.34 4.66
C GLY A 364 16.07 2.71 4.30
N SER A 365 15.37 3.29 3.33
CA SER A 365 14.11 2.75 2.87
C SER A 365 14.27 1.33 2.30
N VAL A 366 13.23 0.50 2.40
CA VAL A 366 13.19 -0.85 1.82
C VAL A 366 13.58 -0.81 0.33
N TRP A 367 13.14 0.21 -0.37
CA TRP A 367 13.48 0.41 -1.79
C TRP A 367 14.98 0.64 -2.01
N LYS A 368 15.63 1.40 -1.14
CA LYS A 368 17.10 1.61 -1.17
C LYS A 368 17.85 0.30 -0.91
N GLN A 369 17.42 -0.46 0.08
CA GLN A 369 17.98 -1.77 0.40
C GLN A 369 17.84 -2.75 -0.78
N MET A 370 16.67 -2.82 -1.43
CA MET A 370 16.45 -3.65 -2.62
C MET A 370 17.31 -3.23 -3.82
N THR A 371 17.52 -1.92 -3.99
CA THR A 371 18.36 -1.40 -5.08
C THR A 371 19.85 -1.69 -4.83
N GLU A 372 20.29 -1.62 -3.60
CA GLU A 372 21.67 -1.94 -3.21
C GLU A 372 21.95 -3.45 -3.30
N ALA A 373 20.98 -4.28 -2.88
CA ALA A 373 21.09 -5.74 -3.03
C ALA A 373 21.24 -6.15 -4.51
N ARG A 374 20.49 -5.56 -5.42
CA ARG A 374 20.62 -5.82 -6.88
C ARG A 374 21.97 -5.36 -7.47
N LYS A 375 22.60 -4.33 -6.90
CA LYS A 375 23.92 -3.87 -7.35
C LYS A 375 25.06 -4.77 -6.90
N THR A 376 24.87 -5.52 -5.81
CA THR A 376 25.86 -6.48 -5.28
C THR A 376 25.78 -7.85 -5.98
N GLU A 377 24.68 -8.14 -6.69
CA GLU A 377 24.51 -9.38 -7.46
C GLU A 377 24.90 -9.24 -8.95
N SER A 378 25.25 -8.04 -9.39
CA SER A 378 25.72 -7.74 -10.76
C SER A 378 27.24 -7.46 -10.78
#